data_459a9d9ca52db239b053b8d1dbaa2fcd
#
_entry.id   459a9d9ca52db239b053b8d1dbaa2fcd
#
_cell.length_a   1.000
_cell.length_b   1.000
_cell.length_c   1.000
_cell.angle_alpha   90.00
_cell.angle_beta   90.00
_cell.angle_gamma   90.00
#
_symmetry.space_group_name_H-M   'P 1'
#
loop_
_entity.id
_entity.type
_entity.pdbx_description
1 polymer ?
#
loop_
_entity_poly.entity_id
_entity_poly.type
_entity_poly.pdbx_seq_one_letter_code
_entity_poly.pdbx_strand_id
1 'polypeptide(L)'
;RSCTFFFPAIVTEGDVCIGISTGGKSPTLASHLRKTIQSQTEGRLGDICEVMGKVRDYALENISTEQARKKAMAEVLKKCLESDVLPTEEQLIEMIKEQK
;
A
#
# COMPACT_ATOMS: atom_id res chain seq x y z
N ARG A 1 -7.03 4.28 18.02
CA ARG A 1 -5.87 4.14 17.17
C ARG A 1 -5.11 5.41 17.01
N SER A 2 -3.81 5.31 17.01
CA SER A 2 -2.97 6.51 16.98
C SER A 2 -3.10 7.27 15.67
N CYS A 3 -3.36 6.60 14.55
CA CYS A 3 -3.40 7.28 13.27
C CYS A 3 -4.60 8.20 13.09
N THR A 4 -5.59 8.14 13.98
CA THR A 4 -6.73 9.05 13.93
C THR A 4 -6.53 10.29 14.77
N PHE A 5 -5.44 10.35 15.51
CA PHE A 5 -5.24 11.35 16.53
C PHE A 5 -4.61 12.59 15.92
N PHE A 6 -5.23 13.76 16.10
CA PHE A 6 -4.74 15.06 15.66
C PHE A 6 -4.79 15.31 14.15
N PHE A 7 -5.38 14.43 13.37
CA PHE A 7 -5.44 14.65 11.93
C PHE A 7 -6.82 15.12 11.52
N PRO A 8 -6.93 16.29 10.86
CA PRO A 8 -8.23 16.79 10.40
C PRO A 8 -8.80 16.02 9.22
N ALA A 9 -7.97 15.26 8.50
CA ALA A 9 -8.43 14.43 7.40
C ALA A 9 -7.72 13.09 7.47
N ILE A 10 -8.47 12.01 7.27
CA ILE A 10 -7.95 10.65 7.41
C ILE A 10 -8.50 9.80 6.27
N VAL A 11 -7.63 9.05 5.62
CA VAL A 11 -8.01 8.02 4.65
C VAL A 11 -7.81 6.67 5.32
N THR A 12 -8.87 5.87 5.36
CA THR A 12 -8.81 4.54 5.94
C THR A 12 -9.34 3.54 4.94
N GLU A 13 -8.51 2.56 4.54
CA GLU A 13 -8.91 1.49 3.63
C GLU A 13 -8.30 0.19 4.17
N GLY A 14 -9.13 -0.66 4.75
CA GLY A 14 -8.65 -1.86 5.40
C GLY A 14 -7.70 -1.51 6.54
N ASP A 15 -6.51 -2.08 6.50
CA ASP A 15 -5.48 -1.80 7.50
C ASP A 15 -4.65 -0.56 7.17
N VAL A 16 -4.87 0.05 6.00
CA VAL A 16 -4.12 1.24 5.61
C VAL A 16 -4.78 2.47 6.20
N CYS A 17 -3.98 3.31 6.84
CA CYS A 17 -4.48 4.53 7.45
C CYS A 17 -3.52 5.66 7.11
N ILE A 18 -4.05 6.73 6.52
CA ILE A 18 -3.25 7.89 6.12
C ILE A 18 -3.81 9.14 6.81
N GLY A 19 -2.98 9.78 7.62
CA GLY A 19 -3.36 11.02 8.28
C GLY A 19 -2.79 12.22 7.53
N ILE A 20 -3.58 13.27 7.39
CA ILE A 20 -3.19 14.47 6.66
C ILE A 20 -3.27 15.67 7.60
N SER A 21 -2.17 16.41 7.71
CA SER A 21 -2.13 17.61 8.53
C SER A 21 -1.50 18.76 7.76
N THR A 22 -2.08 19.94 7.91
CA THR A 22 -1.53 21.16 7.32
C THR A 22 -1.04 22.12 8.40
N GLY A 23 -0.86 21.61 9.62
CA GLY A 23 -0.47 22.44 10.75
C GLY A 23 -1.56 23.40 11.19
N GLY A 24 -2.80 23.02 10.94
CA GLY A 24 -3.93 23.86 11.29
C GLY A 24 -4.20 25.00 10.33
N LYS A 25 -3.42 25.09 9.24
CA LYS A 25 -3.53 26.25 8.34
C LYS A 25 -4.61 26.15 7.30
N SER A 26 -4.92 24.93 6.84
CA SER A 26 -5.90 24.80 5.77
C SER A 26 -6.66 23.49 5.84
N PRO A 27 -7.80 23.48 6.55
CA PRO A 27 -8.68 22.30 6.53
C PRO A 27 -9.17 21.99 5.10
N THR A 28 -9.32 23.05 4.27
CA THR A 28 -9.76 22.87 2.89
C THR A 28 -8.72 22.07 2.10
N LEU A 29 -7.45 22.41 2.24
CA LEU A 29 -6.39 21.67 1.56
C LEU A 29 -6.34 20.22 2.06
N ALA A 30 -6.45 20.01 3.37
CA ALA A 30 -6.44 18.65 3.93
C ALA A 30 -7.57 17.81 3.36
N SER A 31 -8.78 18.40 3.26
CA SER A 31 -9.92 17.70 2.71
C SER A 31 -9.73 17.40 1.22
N HIS A 32 -9.14 18.33 0.48
CA HIS A 32 -8.86 18.12 -0.94
C HIS A 32 -7.88 16.96 -1.14
N LEU A 33 -6.82 16.93 -0.33
CA LEU A 33 -5.83 15.87 -0.43
C LEU A 33 -6.44 14.51 -0.10
N ARG A 34 -7.31 14.47 0.91
CA ARG A 34 -8.01 13.23 1.25
C ARG A 34 -8.81 12.72 0.06
N LYS A 35 -9.57 13.60 -0.58
CA LYS A 35 -10.40 13.22 -1.73
C LYS A 35 -9.54 12.79 -2.91
N THR A 36 -8.41 13.47 -3.13
CA THR A 36 -7.50 13.13 -4.21
C THR A 36 -6.92 11.73 -4.02
N ILE A 37 -6.48 11.43 -2.80
CA ILE A 37 -5.93 10.11 -2.50
C ILE A 37 -6.99 9.03 -2.69
N GLN A 38 -8.19 9.25 -2.14
CA GLN A 38 -9.28 8.27 -2.26
C GLN A 38 -9.66 8.03 -3.71
N SER A 39 -9.67 9.08 -4.53
CA SER A 39 -9.98 8.98 -5.93
C SER A 39 -8.93 8.17 -6.69
N GLN A 40 -7.66 8.38 -6.38
CA GLN A 40 -6.57 7.69 -7.07
C GLN A 40 -6.49 6.21 -6.69
N THR A 41 -6.79 5.89 -5.46
CA THR A 41 -6.69 4.50 -5.00
C THR A 41 -7.98 3.72 -5.21
N GLU A 42 -9.10 4.42 -5.34
CA GLU A 42 -10.43 3.83 -5.59
C GLU A 42 -10.77 2.73 -4.59
N GLY A 43 -10.34 2.90 -3.34
CA GLY A 43 -10.62 1.93 -2.30
C GLY A 43 -9.78 0.67 -2.35
N ARG A 44 -8.73 0.65 -3.16
CA ARG A 44 -7.92 -0.55 -3.38
C ARG A 44 -6.81 -0.76 -2.38
N LEU A 45 -6.51 0.27 -1.56
CA LEU A 45 -5.35 0.18 -0.66
C LEU A 45 -5.45 -0.98 0.32
N GLY A 46 -6.65 -1.24 0.84
CA GLY A 46 -6.83 -2.34 1.77
C GLY A 46 -6.51 -3.68 1.13
N ASP A 47 -7.00 -3.89 -0.08
CA ASP A 47 -6.76 -5.15 -0.79
C ASP A 47 -5.28 -5.30 -1.19
N ILE A 48 -4.67 -4.21 -1.63
CA ILE A 48 -3.23 -4.22 -1.94
C ILE A 48 -2.43 -4.57 -0.69
N CYS A 49 -2.79 -3.96 0.44
CA CYS A 49 -2.11 -4.22 1.70
C CYS A 49 -2.21 -5.70 2.09
N GLU A 50 -3.41 -6.28 1.95
CA GLU A 50 -3.62 -7.68 2.30
C GLU A 50 -2.78 -8.62 1.44
N VAL A 51 -2.79 -8.44 0.13
CA VAL A 51 -2.05 -9.34 -0.74
C VAL A 51 -0.54 -9.14 -0.57
N MET A 52 -0.10 -7.91 -0.37
CA MET A 52 1.32 -7.65 -0.15
C MET A 52 1.80 -8.26 1.16
N GLY A 53 0.94 -8.28 2.19
CA GLY A 53 1.30 -8.95 3.44
C GLY A 53 1.57 -10.42 3.25
N LYS A 54 0.75 -11.09 2.45
CA LYS A 54 0.94 -12.52 2.17
C LYS A 54 2.20 -12.76 1.35
N VAL A 55 2.45 -11.91 0.35
CA VAL A 55 3.65 -12.04 -0.47
C VAL A 55 4.90 -11.77 0.37
N ARG A 56 4.81 -10.83 1.30
CA ARG A 56 5.93 -10.55 2.21
C ARG A 56 6.29 -11.76 3.06
N ASP A 57 5.27 -12.47 3.56
CA ASP A 57 5.52 -13.68 4.33
C ASP A 57 6.28 -14.71 3.50
N TYR A 58 5.88 -14.89 2.25
CA TYR A 58 6.59 -15.77 1.34
C TYR A 58 8.04 -15.30 1.12
N ALA A 59 8.22 -14.00 0.93
CA ALA A 59 9.55 -13.45 0.68
C ALA A 59 10.47 -13.66 1.88
N LEU A 60 9.93 -13.49 3.09
CA LEU A 60 10.72 -13.69 4.30
C LEU A 60 11.20 -15.12 4.43
N GLU A 61 10.43 -16.08 3.97
CA GLU A 61 10.79 -17.49 4.06
C GLU A 61 11.68 -17.95 2.93
N ASN A 62 11.62 -17.31 1.77
CA ASN A 62 12.24 -17.84 0.55
C ASN A 62 13.33 -16.96 -0.04
N ILE A 63 13.47 -15.73 0.41
CA ILE A 63 14.54 -14.84 -0.06
C ILE A 63 15.42 -14.48 1.12
N SER A 64 16.70 -14.82 1.02
CA SER A 64 17.58 -14.77 2.18
C SER A 64 18.13 -13.40 2.52
N THR A 65 18.25 -12.49 1.56
CA THR A 65 18.82 -11.17 1.82
C THR A 65 17.76 -10.10 1.90
N GLU A 66 18.00 -9.12 2.75
CA GLU A 66 17.07 -8.00 2.91
C GLU A 66 16.96 -7.16 1.64
N GLN A 67 18.10 -6.95 0.98
CA GLN A 67 18.10 -6.16 -0.26
C GLN A 67 17.27 -6.81 -1.34
N ALA A 68 17.40 -8.13 -1.49
CA ALA A 68 16.62 -8.85 -2.50
C ALA A 68 15.13 -8.81 -2.15
N ARG A 69 14.79 -8.92 -0.87
CA ARG A 69 13.40 -8.83 -0.44
C ARG A 69 12.81 -7.44 -0.73
N LYS A 70 13.57 -6.39 -0.45
CA LYS A 70 13.10 -5.03 -0.74
C LYS A 70 12.84 -4.83 -2.22
N LYS A 71 13.75 -5.32 -3.06
CA LYS A 71 13.59 -5.19 -4.51
C LYS A 71 12.35 -5.95 -4.98
N ALA A 72 12.17 -7.17 -4.49
CA ALA A 72 11.02 -7.99 -4.85
C ALA A 72 9.72 -7.31 -4.44
N MET A 73 9.66 -6.79 -3.22
CA MET A 73 8.44 -6.14 -2.74
C MET A 73 8.14 -4.85 -3.49
N ALA A 74 9.17 -4.11 -3.92
CA ALA A 74 8.97 -2.91 -4.73
C ALA A 74 8.37 -3.27 -6.09
N GLU A 75 8.82 -4.37 -6.69
CA GLU A 75 8.25 -4.82 -7.96
C GLU A 75 6.81 -5.28 -7.80
N VAL A 76 6.53 -5.95 -6.69
CA VAL A 76 5.16 -6.39 -6.37
C VAL A 76 4.23 -5.19 -6.25
N LEU A 77 4.66 -4.17 -5.52
CA LEU A 77 3.85 -2.95 -5.36
C LEU A 77 3.59 -2.29 -6.70
N LYS A 78 4.62 -2.17 -7.53
CA LYS A 78 4.48 -1.56 -8.85
C LYS A 78 3.45 -2.32 -9.68
N LYS A 79 3.51 -3.65 -9.65
CA LYS A 79 2.56 -4.48 -10.38
C LYS A 79 1.13 -4.25 -9.89
N CYS A 80 0.95 -4.20 -8.57
CA CYS A 80 -0.36 -3.97 -8.00
C CYS A 80 -0.93 -2.61 -8.40
N LEU A 81 -0.09 -1.58 -8.41
CA LEU A 81 -0.54 -0.23 -8.73
C LEU A 81 -0.83 -0.05 -10.21
N GLU A 82 -0.12 -0.76 -11.08
CA GLU A 82 -0.28 -0.62 -12.53
C GLU A 82 -1.42 -1.46 -13.09
N SER A 83 -1.87 -2.47 -12.35
CA SER A 83 -2.87 -3.42 -12.86
C SER A 83 -4.28 -2.90 -12.62
N ASP A 84 -5.15 -3.03 -13.63
CA ASP A 84 -6.56 -2.69 -13.47
C ASP A 84 -7.25 -3.65 -12.50
N VAL A 85 -6.89 -4.92 -12.59
CA VAL A 85 -7.40 -5.95 -11.70
C VAL A 85 -6.25 -6.38 -10.79
N LEU A 86 -6.50 -6.39 -9.48
CA LEU A 86 -5.46 -6.73 -8.52
C LEU A 86 -4.95 -8.16 -8.76
N PRO A 87 -3.62 -8.32 -8.93
CA PRO A 87 -3.06 -9.67 -9.10
C PRO A 87 -3.30 -10.53 -7.86
N THR A 88 -3.39 -11.83 -8.07
CA THR A 88 -3.52 -12.76 -6.96
C THR A 88 -2.17 -12.96 -6.28
N GLU A 89 -2.23 -13.47 -5.07
CA GLU A 89 -1.03 -13.83 -4.32
C GLU A 89 -0.13 -14.75 -5.15
N GLU A 90 -0.74 -15.73 -5.80
CA GLU A 90 0.00 -16.71 -6.59
C GLU A 90 0.71 -16.08 -7.77
N GLN A 91 0.05 -15.15 -8.45
CA GLN A 91 0.66 -14.46 -9.59
C GLN A 91 1.86 -13.64 -9.15
N LEU A 92 1.76 -12.97 -8.01
CA LEU A 92 2.84 -12.16 -7.49
C LEU A 92 4.01 -13.01 -7.02
N ILE A 93 3.74 -14.16 -6.42
CA ILE A 93 4.79 -15.07 -5.99
C ILE A 93 5.53 -15.64 -7.19
N GLU A 94 4.82 -15.97 -8.26
CA GLU A 94 5.47 -16.43 -9.49
C GLU A 94 6.41 -15.38 -10.06
N MET A 95 5.97 -14.11 -10.03
CA MET A 95 6.80 -13.02 -10.49
C MET A 95 8.10 -12.92 -9.69
N ILE A 96 8.01 -13.10 -8.39
CA ILE A 96 9.18 -13.07 -7.52
C ILE A 96 10.12 -14.23 -7.83
N LYS A 97 9.56 -15.42 -8.05
CA LYS A 97 10.37 -16.59 -8.38
C LYS A 97 11.20 -16.39 -9.63
N GLU A 98 10.64 -15.71 -10.62
CA GLU A 98 11.32 -15.49 -11.88
C GLU A 98 12.47 -14.50 -11.76
N GLN A 99 12.50 -13.71 -10.71
CA GLN A 99 13.56 -12.72 -10.50
C GLN A 99 14.80 -13.27 -9.80
N LYS A 100 14.74 -14.48 -9.34
CA LYS A 100 15.89 -15.07 -8.63
C LYS A 100 17.06 -15.39 -9.54
#